data_e9a5069441fd80408acb20539ad1b20a
#
_entry.id   e9a5069441fd80408acb20539ad1b20a
#
_cell.length_a   1.000
_cell.length_b   1.000
_cell.length_c   1.000
_cell.angle_alpha   90.00
_cell.angle_beta   90.00
_cell.angle_gamma   90.00
#
_symmetry.space_group_name_H-M   'P 1'
#
loop_
_entity.id
_entity.type
_entity.pdbx_description
1 polymer ?
#
loop_
_entity_poly.entity_id
_entity_poly.type
_entity_poly.pdbx_seq_one_letter_code
_entity_poly.pdbx_strand_id
1 'polypeptide(L)'
;LSLVGSEMCIRDRSGRLEEMPAEEGFPAYLASRLSAFYERAGMMQTLCGAEGSVSIIGAVSPQGGDFSEPVTQNTKRFVRCFWGLDKSLAYSRHFPAIHWLTSYSEYLNDLSHWYQDNVSPKFVDYRNRLMALLNQESSLLEIVKLIGSDVLPDDQKLVLEIARVIRLGFLQQNAFHPDDTCVSMEKQFLMMDTILYLYKQARTLVTMGHPMSVLKSENIFDRVIAIKYDVPNNRPEMFAQYHRDIDAFYQHVLEKNA
;
A
#
# COMPACT_ATOMS: atom_id res chain seq x y z
N LEU A 1 2.16 13.90 -23.96
CA LEU A 1 2.63 12.90 -24.93
C LEU A 1 2.30 11.51 -24.39
N SER A 2 1.21 10.95 -24.88
CA SER A 2 0.83 9.57 -24.60
C SER A 2 1.77 8.65 -25.36
N LEU A 3 2.69 7.96 -24.68
CA LEU A 3 3.37 6.78 -25.23
C LEU A 3 2.41 5.58 -25.15
N VAL A 4 1.27 5.68 -25.84
CA VAL A 4 0.45 4.53 -26.17
C VAL A 4 0.99 3.97 -27.49
N GLY A 5 2.24 3.47 -27.47
CA GLY A 5 2.64 2.48 -28.42
C GLY A 5 2.33 1.13 -27.79
N SER A 6 1.39 0.37 -28.33
CA SER A 6 1.26 -1.01 -27.89
C SER A 6 2.62 -1.68 -28.07
N GLU A 7 2.99 -2.55 -27.15
CA GLU A 7 4.22 -3.37 -27.22
C GLU A 7 4.38 -4.06 -28.56
N MET A 8 3.25 -4.44 -29.20
CA MET A 8 3.18 -4.91 -30.57
C MET A 8 3.76 -3.91 -31.59
N CYS A 9 3.48 -2.60 -31.45
CA CYS A 9 4.00 -1.60 -32.39
C CYS A 9 5.53 -1.46 -32.32
N ILE A 10 6.13 -1.67 -31.14
CA ILE A 10 7.60 -1.63 -30.99
C ILE A 10 8.22 -2.84 -31.69
N ARG A 11 7.68 -4.04 -31.49
CA ARG A 11 8.14 -5.27 -32.17
C ARG A 11 7.94 -5.20 -33.69
N ASP A 12 6.76 -4.77 -34.15
CA ASP A 12 6.47 -4.61 -35.56
C ASP A 12 7.40 -3.61 -36.25
N ARG A 13 7.70 -2.51 -35.55
CA ARG A 13 8.64 -1.50 -36.07
C ARG A 13 10.05 -2.07 -36.21
N SER A 14 10.52 -2.78 -35.17
CA SER A 14 11.82 -3.45 -35.18
C SER A 14 11.92 -4.46 -36.32
N GLY A 15 10.89 -5.28 -36.53
CA GLY A 15 10.81 -6.23 -37.63
C GLY A 15 10.82 -5.57 -39.02
N ARG A 16 10.09 -4.44 -39.19
CA ARG A 16 10.09 -3.69 -40.47
C ARG A 16 11.42 -3.00 -40.78
N LEU A 17 12.18 -2.66 -39.77
CA LEU A 17 13.51 -2.03 -39.88
C LEU A 17 14.62 -3.06 -39.96
N GLU A 18 14.28 -4.37 -39.97
CA GLU A 18 15.26 -5.49 -39.98
C GLU A 18 16.33 -5.36 -38.87
N GLU A 19 15.92 -4.81 -37.70
CA GLU A 19 16.80 -4.64 -36.55
C GLU A 19 17.06 -5.98 -35.86
N MET A 20 18.25 -6.16 -35.30
CA MET A 20 18.59 -7.37 -34.56
C MET A 20 17.66 -7.55 -33.37
N PRO A 21 16.85 -8.62 -33.30
CA PRO A 21 15.98 -8.88 -32.17
C PRO A 21 16.80 -9.30 -30.94
N ALA A 22 16.41 -8.79 -29.78
CA ALA A 22 16.88 -9.22 -28.49
C ALA A 22 15.80 -10.08 -27.76
N GLU A 23 15.64 -9.93 -26.47
CA GLU A 23 14.67 -10.68 -25.68
C GLU A 23 13.23 -10.52 -26.23
N GLU A 24 12.54 -11.62 -26.42
CA GLU A 24 11.14 -11.70 -26.89
C GLU A 24 10.84 -10.92 -28.19
N GLY A 25 11.84 -10.72 -29.05
CA GLY A 25 11.68 -9.98 -30.31
C GLY A 25 11.67 -8.46 -30.17
N PHE A 26 11.99 -7.92 -29.00
CA PHE A 26 12.21 -6.49 -28.83
C PHE A 26 13.58 -6.06 -29.34
N PRO A 27 13.74 -4.79 -29.78
CA PRO A 27 15.03 -4.31 -30.23
C PRO A 27 16.04 -4.22 -29.07
N ALA A 28 17.32 -4.48 -29.36
CA ALA A 28 18.40 -4.46 -28.35
C ALA A 28 18.56 -3.11 -27.63
N TYR A 29 18.12 -2.02 -28.26
CA TYR A 29 18.17 -0.66 -27.68
C TYR A 29 16.97 -0.31 -26.78
N LEU A 30 16.05 -1.23 -26.53
CA LEU A 30 14.84 -0.96 -25.72
C LEU A 30 15.19 -0.34 -24.36
N ALA A 31 16.11 -0.96 -23.63
CA ALA A 31 16.53 -0.48 -22.30
C ALA A 31 17.11 0.94 -22.36
N SER A 32 18.02 1.22 -23.29
CA SER A 32 18.64 2.53 -23.40
C SER A 32 17.66 3.64 -23.80
N ARG A 33 16.67 3.33 -24.64
CA ARG A 33 15.63 4.29 -25.02
C ARG A 33 14.66 4.59 -23.88
N LEU A 34 14.27 3.57 -23.11
CA LEU A 34 13.45 3.77 -21.92
C LEU A 34 14.17 4.57 -20.85
N SER A 35 15.45 4.27 -20.57
CA SER A 35 16.29 5.06 -19.68
C SER A 35 16.33 6.52 -20.09
N ALA A 36 16.74 6.80 -21.34
CA ALA A 36 16.82 8.15 -21.87
C ALA A 36 15.48 8.92 -21.85
N PHE A 37 14.35 8.21 -21.88
CA PHE A 37 13.04 8.81 -21.73
C PHE A 37 12.74 9.20 -20.28
N TYR A 38 12.94 8.28 -19.33
CA TYR A 38 12.64 8.53 -17.92
C TYR A 38 13.65 9.48 -17.25
N GLU A 39 14.88 9.55 -17.73
CA GLU A 39 15.90 10.54 -17.30
C GLU A 39 15.49 12.00 -17.50
N ARG A 40 14.46 12.26 -18.32
CA ARG A 40 13.90 13.60 -18.50
C ARG A 40 13.04 14.07 -17.33
N ALA A 41 12.65 13.17 -16.45
CA ALA A 41 11.98 13.53 -15.20
C ALA A 41 13.00 14.06 -14.19
N GLY A 42 12.67 15.17 -13.55
CA GLY A 42 13.52 15.74 -12.53
C GLY A 42 13.17 17.18 -12.21
N MET A 43 13.81 17.70 -11.19
CA MET A 43 13.74 19.09 -10.80
C MET A 43 15.07 19.77 -11.16
N MET A 44 15.01 20.92 -11.82
CA MET A 44 16.19 21.67 -12.24
C MET A 44 15.92 23.16 -12.32
N GLN A 45 17.01 23.91 -12.30
CA GLN A 45 16.94 25.34 -12.56
C GLN A 45 16.80 25.61 -14.07
N THR A 46 15.78 26.37 -14.44
CA THR A 46 15.51 26.75 -15.84
C THR A 46 16.49 27.81 -16.33
N LEU A 47 16.59 28.00 -17.65
CA LEU A 47 17.45 29.03 -18.24
C LEU A 47 17.11 30.46 -17.79
N CYS A 48 15.89 30.71 -17.32
CA CYS A 48 15.49 32.01 -16.77
C CYS A 48 15.74 32.13 -15.25
N GLY A 49 16.43 31.16 -14.63
CA GLY A 49 16.77 31.18 -13.22
C GLY A 49 15.66 30.72 -12.25
N ALA A 50 14.47 30.37 -12.75
CA ALA A 50 13.41 29.81 -11.94
C ALA A 50 13.59 28.30 -11.74
N GLU A 51 13.05 27.75 -10.66
CA GLU A 51 12.98 26.29 -10.46
C GLU A 51 11.83 25.71 -11.28
N GLY A 52 12.05 24.54 -11.85
CA GLY A 52 11.04 23.80 -12.62
C GLY A 52 11.19 22.31 -12.46
N SER A 53 10.08 21.59 -12.51
CA SER A 53 10.08 20.12 -12.41
C SER A 53 9.25 19.48 -13.52
N VAL A 54 9.68 18.29 -13.95
CA VAL A 54 8.94 17.41 -14.86
C VAL A 54 8.75 16.09 -14.17
N SER A 55 7.48 15.67 -14.04
CA SER A 55 7.10 14.35 -13.55
C SER A 55 6.58 13.49 -14.71
N ILE A 56 7.03 12.25 -14.78
CA ILE A 56 6.58 11.28 -15.79
C ILE A 56 5.82 10.16 -15.08
N ILE A 57 4.57 9.95 -15.49
CA ILE A 57 3.75 8.82 -15.05
C ILE A 57 3.58 7.91 -16.25
N GLY A 58 4.32 6.78 -16.24
CA GLY A 58 4.26 5.76 -17.29
C GLY A 58 3.22 4.70 -16.95
N ALA A 59 2.34 4.38 -17.91
CA ALA A 59 1.44 3.24 -17.81
C ALA A 59 1.97 2.10 -18.70
N VAL A 60 2.27 0.96 -18.10
CA VAL A 60 2.72 -0.25 -18.79
C VAL A 60 1.63 -1.33 -18.62
N SER A 61 1.27 -2.00 -19.71
CA SER A 61 0.22 -3.03 -19.72
C SER A 61 0.79 -4.37 -20.19
N PRO A 62 1.44 -5.13 -19.30
CA PRO A 62 2.02 -6.43 -19.67
C PRO A 62 0.92 -7.43 -20.06
N GLN A 63 1.16 -8.24 -21.10
CA GLN A 63 0.23 -9.26 -21.56
C GLN A 63 0.00 -10.30 -20.45
N GLY A 64 -1.27 -10.61 -20.17
CA GLY A 64 -1.62 -11.57 -19.11
C GLY A 64 -1.34 -11.10 -17.68
N GLY A 65 -0.79 -9.89 -17.47
CA GLY A 65 -0.33 -9.42 -16.17
C GLY A 65 1.06 -9.95 -15.78
N ASP A 66 1.82 -10.44 -16.75
CA ASP A 66 3.17 -10.96 -16.51
C ASP A 66 4.19 -9.83 -16.43
N PHE A 67 4.62 -9.52 -15.21
CA PHE A 67 5.64 -8.50 -14.94
C PHE A 67 7.06 -8.91 -15.36
N SER A 68 7.28 -10.12 -15.88
CA SER A 68 8.59 -10.57 -16.40
C SER A 68 8.87 -10.08 -17.81
N GLU A 69 7.86 -9.55 -18.51
CA GLU A 69 7.97 -9.02 -19.86
C GLU A 69 9.05 -7.91 -19.95
N PRO A 70 9.86 -7.87 -21.04
CA PRO A 70 11.02 -6.99 -21.15
C PRO A 70 10.73 -5.50 -20.98
N VAL A 71 9.60 -4.97 -21.48
CA VAL A 71 9.23 -3.55 -21.33
C VAL A 71 8.98 -3.22 -19.85
N THR A 72 8.21 -4.07 -19.17
CA THR A 72 7.90 -3.91 -17.75
C THR A 72 9.16 -4.02 -16.89
N GLN A 73 9.99 -5.03 -17.14
CA GLN A 73 11.23 -5.23 -16.40
C GLN A 73 12.21 -4.06 -16.57
N ASN A 74 12.41 -3.60 -17.80
CA ASN A 74 13.29 -2.45 -18.03
C ASN A 74 12.70 -1.16 -17.45
N THR A 75 11.38 -0.95 -17.54
CA THR A 75 10.74 0.22 -16.91
C THR A 75 10.97 0.22 -15.40
N LYS A 76 10.74 -0.92 -14.73
CA LYS A 76 10.99 -1.04 -13.27
C LYS A 76 12.43 -0.76 -12.85
N ARG A 77 13.41 -0.98 -13.73
CA ARG A 77 14.82 -0.68 -13.45
C ARG A 77 15.13 0.81 -13.39
N PHE A 78 14.37 1.63 -14.12
CA PHE A 78 14.64 3.06 -14.27
C PHE A 78 13.73 3.94 -13.43
N VAL A 79 12.57 3.41 -12.97
CA VAL A 79 11.64 4.17 -12.14
C VAL A 79 11.86 3.89 -10.66
N ARG A 80 11.88 4.93 -9.85
CA ARG A 80 12.02 4.84 -8.40
C ARG A 80 10.71 4.57 -7.65
N CYS A 81 9.58 4.64 -8.36
CA CYS A 81 8.27 4.36 -7.81
C CYS A 81 7.48 3.49 -8.80
N PHE A 82 6.89 2.41 -8.30
CA PHE A 82 6.09 1.49 -9.10
C PHE A 82 4.80 1.12 -8.38
N TRP A 83 3.68 1.23 -9.08
CA TRP A 83 2.36 0.82 -8.61
C TRP A 83 1.91 -0.44 -9.37
N GLY A 84 1.97 -1.58 -8.70
CA GLY A 84 1.53 -2.85 -9.25
C GLY A 84 0.01 -2.97 -9.19
N LEU A 85 -0.67 -2.85 -10.33
CA LEU A 85 -2.11 -3.07 -10.41
C LEU A 85 -2.43 -4.56 -10.33
N ASP A 86 -3.43 -4.92 -9.51
CA ASP A 86 -3.85 -6.30 -9.29
C ASP A 86 -5.31 -6.52 -9.70
N LYS A 87 -5.53 -7.55 -10.54
CA LYS A 87 -6.87 -7.88 -11.03
C LYS A 87 -7.77 -8.42 -9.93
N SER A 88 -7.24 -9.18 -8.97
CA SER A 88 -8.02 -9.78 -7.88
C SER A 88 -8.59 -8.71 -6.96
N LEU A 89 -7.79 -7.66 -6.68
CA LEU A 89 -8.25 -6.50 -5.92
C LEU A 89 -9.36 -5.74 -6.67
N ALA A 90 -9.22 -5.54 -7.98
CA ALA A 90 -10.25 -4.90 -8.79
C ALA A 90 -11.56 -5.70 -8.81
N TYR A 91 -11.50 -7.01 -8.97
CA TYR A 91 -12.67 -7.89 -8.95
C TYR A 91 -13.35 -7.95 -7.57
N SER A 92 -12.59 -7.87 -6.50
CA SER A 92 -13.13 -7.77 -5.13
C SER A 92 -13.62 -6.36 -4.77
N ARG A 93 -13.57 -5.40 -5.72
CA ARG A 93 -13.93 -3.99 -5.53
C ARG A 93 -13.10 -3.29 -4.45
N HIS A 94 -11.86 -3.72 -4.27
CA HIS A 94 -10.89 -3.02 -3.46
C HIS A 94 -10.20 -1.96 -4.31
N PHE A 95 -10.51 -0.70 -4.10
CA PHE A 95 -9.93 0.42 -4.84
C PHE A 95 -9.17 1.37 -3.89
N PRO A 96 -8.03 1.95 -4.34
CA PRO A 96 -7.33 1.65 -5.60
C PRO A 96 -6.84 0.20 -5.64
N ALA A 97 -6.89 -0.43 -6.82
CA ALA A 97 -6.48 -1.82 -7.01
C ALA A 97 -4.95 -1.95 -7.13
N ILE A 98 -4.23 -1.31 -6.22
CA ILE A 98 -2.77 -1.28 -6.14
C ILE A 98 -2.32 -2.29 -5.08
N HIS A 99 -1.55 -3.29 -5.52
CA HIS A 99 -1.10 -4.34 -4.62
C HIS A 99 0.09 -3.85 -3.78
N TRP A 100 -0.08 -3.81 -2.47
CA TRP A 100 0.86 -3.21 -1.51
C TRP A 100 2.20 -3.93 -1.37
N LEU A 101 2.28 -5.25 -1.65
CA LEU A 101 3.53 -6.01 -1.57
C LEU A 101 4.36 -5.95 -2.87
N THR A 102 3.71 -5.78 -4.03
CA THR A 102 4.38 -5.69 -5.32
C THR A 102 4.77 -4.26 -5.69
N SER A 103 4.12 -3.28 -5.06
CA SER A 103 4.39 -1.86 -5.24
C SER A 103 5.55 -1.40 -4.37
N TYR A 104 6.34 -0.45 -4.87
CA TYR A 104 7.45 0.12 -4.10
C TYR A 104 7.64 1.60 -4.40
N SER A 105 8.32 2.28 -3.48
CA SER A 105 8.83 3.62 -3.65
C SER A 105 10.19 3.73 -2.95
N GLU A 106 11.21 4.11 -3.69
CA GLU A 106 12.55 4.37 -3.15
C GLU A 106 12.68 5.76 -2.52
N TYR A 107 11.70 6.64 -2.78
CA TYR A 107 11.69 8.00 -2.24
C TYR A 107 11.52 8.08 -0.72
N LEU A 108 11.08 6.99 -0.07
CA LEU A 108 10.81 7.01 1.37
C LEU A 108 12.02 7.42 2.21
N ASN A 109 13.21 6.95 1.84
CA ASN A 109 14.43 7.27 2.56
C ASN A 109 14.85 8.74 2.34
N ASP A 110 14.75 9.22 1.12
CA ASP A 110 15.10 10.60 0.76
C ASP A 110 14.15 11.60 1.43
N LEU A 111 12.86 11.24 1.54
CA LEU A 111 11.82 12.06 2.14
C LEU A 111 11.65 11.85 3.65
N SER A 112 12.47 11.01 4.28
CA SER A 112 12.31 10.69 5.71
C SER A 112 12.35 11.93 6.61
N HIS A 113 13.28 12.87 6.37
CA HIS A 113 13.36 14.13 7.10
C HIS A 113 12.11 14.99 6.88
N TRP A 114 11.64 15.07 5.64
CA TRP A 114 10.41 15.82 5.35
C TRP A 114 9.21 15.27 6.11
N TYR A 115 9.03 13.94 6.20
CA TYR A 115 7.95 13.33 6.98
C TYR A 115 8.11 13.60 8.48
N GLN A 116 9.34 13.62 8.99
CA GLN A 116 9.61 13.93 10.39
C GLN A 116 9.20 15.35 10.74
N ASP A 117 9.53 16.32 9.89
CA ASP A 117 9.29 17.74 10.12
C ASP A 117 7.85 18.16 9.86
N ASN A 118 7.17 17.57 8.86
CA ASN A 118 5.86 18.02 8.40
C ASN A 118 4.69 17.14 8.84
N VAL A 119 4.94 15.90 9.30
CA VAL A 119 3.88 14.98 9.70
C VAL A 119 4.14 14.45 11.12
N SER A 120 5.12 13.58 11.29
CA SER A 120 5.51 13.03 12.58
C SER A 120 6.84 12.28 12.50
N PRO A 121 7.68 12.35 13.55
CA PRO A 121 8.89 11.53 13.65
C PRO A 121 8.63 10.01 13.57
N LYS A 122 7.41 9.56 13.86
CA LYS A 122 7.02 8.15 13.86
C LYS A 122 6.43 7.67 12.53
N PHE A 123 6.20 8.56 11.55
CA PHE A 123 5.49 8.23 10.32
C PHE A 123 6.12 7.03 9.59
N VAL A 124 7.42 7.07 9.36
CA VAL A 124 8.15 6.02 8.62
C VAL A 124 8.15 4.70 9.40
N ASP A 125 8.32 4.75 10.74
CA ASP A 125 8.27 3.56 11.59
C ASP A 125 6.87 2.91 11.54
N TYR A 126 5.81 3.68 11.65
CA TYR A 126 4.43 3.18 11.59
C TYR A 126 4.12 2.54 10.23
N ARG A 127 4.48 3.21 9.15
CA ARG A 127 4.36 2.64 7.80
C ARG A 127 5.09 1.29 7.69
N ASN A 128 6.31 1.19 8.20
CA ASN A 128 7.09 -0.05 8.16
C ASN A 128 6.47 -1.17 9.00
N ARG A 129 5.90 -0.85 10.16
CA ARG A 129 5.17 -1.81 10.99
C ARG A 129 3.92 -2.35 10.30
N LEU A 130 3.14 -1.48 9.64
CA LEU A 130 1.97 -1.92 8.87
C LEU A 130 2.39 -2.82 7.71
N MET A 131 3.45 -2.48 6.99
CA MET A 131 4.00 -3.33 5.93
C MET A 131 4.49 -4.69 6.44
N ALA A 132 5.11 -4.73 7.62
CA ALA A 132 5.53 -5.98 8.25
C ALA A 132 4.32 -6.88 8.57
N LEU A 133 3.21 -6.32 9.07
CA LEU A 133 1.97 -7.07 9.33
C LEU A 133 1.34 -7.62 8.04
N LEU A 134 1.34 -6.83 6.96
CA LEU A 134 0.83 -7.28 5.66
C LEU A 134 1.70 -8.38 5.02
N ASN A 135 3.02 -8.32 5.20
CA ASN A 135 3.92 -9.39 4.80
C ASN A 135 3.67 -10.68 5.60
N GLN A 136 3.48 -10.57 6.92
CA GLN A 136 3.13 -11.71 7.77
C GLN A 136 1.78 -12.31 7.36
N GLU A 137 0.77 -11.48 7.08
CA GLU A 137 -0.51 -11.94 6.56
C GLU A 137 -0.33 -12.78 5.29
N SER A 138 0.46 -12.31 4.32
CA SER A 138 0.69 -13.02 3.07
C SER A 138 1.24 -14.42 3.30
N SER A 139 2.23 -14.57 4.18
CA SER A 139 2.80 -15.88 4.55
C SER A 139 1.79 -16.77 5.28
N LEU A 140 0.98 -16.19 6.17
CA LEU A 140 -0.07 -16.93 6.88
C LEU A 140 -1.19 -17.39 5.97
N LEU A 141 -1.57 -16.60 4.96
CA LEU A 141 -2.61 -16.97 4.00
C LEU A 141 -2.21 -18.19 3.16
N GLU A 142 -0.93 -18.40 2.87
CA GLU A 142 -0.45 -19.61 2.21
C GLU A 142 -0.67 -20.83 3.10
N ILE A 143 -0.42 -20.71 4.40
CA ILE A 143 -0.66 -21.77 5.39
C ILE A 143 -2.18 -22.03 5.51
N VAL A 144 -2.98 -20.97 5.62
CA VAL A 144 -4.45 -21.08 5.72
C VAL A 144 -5.06 -21.82 4.53
N LYS A 145 -4.55 -21.60 3.32
CA LYS A 145 -5.00 -22.32 2.12
C LYS A 145 -4.81 -23.83 2.22
N LEU A 146 -3.81 -24.29 2.97
CA LEU A 146 -3.46 -25.70 3.12
C LEU A 146 -4.20 -26.39 4.28
N ILE A 147 -4.31 -25.73 5.43
CA ILE A 147 -4.80 -26.36 6.67
C ILE A 147 -6.06 -25.70 7.25
N GLY A 148 -6.53 -24.60 6.68
CA GLY A 148 -7.67 -23.82 7.20
C GLY A 148 -7.26 -22.81 8.28
N SER A 149 -8.12 -21.82 8.51
CA SER A 149 -7.91 -20.73 9.48
C SER A 149 -8.08 -21.18 10.94
N ASP A 150 -8.85 -22.24 11.19
CA ASP A 150 -9.25 -22.63 12.54
C ASP A 150 -8.11 -23.23 13.35
N VAL A 151 -7.14 -23.83 12.65
CA VAL A 151 -5.97 -24.48 13.24
C VAL A 151 -4.90 -23.47 13.70
N LEU A 152 -4.97 -22.22 13.22
CA LEU A 152 -3.98 -21.20 13.57
C LEU A 152 -4.03 -20.83 15.07
N PRO A 153 -2.88 -20.59 15.70
CA PRO A 153 -2.80 -19.96 17.01
C PRO A 153 -3.46 -18.57 17.04
N ASP A 154 -3.93 -18.14 18.19
CA ASP A 154 -4.66 -16.88 18.32
C ASP A 154 -3.82 -15.64 18.02
N ASP A 155 -2.52 -15.66 18.25
CA ASP A 155 -1.59 -14.61 17.83
C ASP A 155 -1.53 -14.46 16.31
N GLN A 156 -1.54 -15.56 15.56
CA GLN A 156 -1.59 -15.53 14.10
C GLN A 156 -2.96 -15.11 13.57
N LYS A 157 -4.05 -15.56 14.21
CA LYS A 157 -5.40 -15.08 13.91
C LYS A 157 -5.52 -13.57 14.12
N LEU A 158 -4.88 -13.02 15.15
CA LEU A 158 -4.84 -11.59 15.39
C LEU A 158 -4.13 -10.85 14.24
N VAL A 159 -2.99 -11.36 13.74
CA VAL A 159 -2.30 -10.75 12.59
C VAL A 159 -3.21 -10.70 11.36
N LEU A 160 -3.93 -11.79 11.06
CA LEU A 160 -4.89 -11.80 9.93
C LEU A 160 -6.00 -10.76 10.11
N GLU A 161 -6.52 -10.61 11.34
CA GLU A 161 -7.59 -9.63 11.61
C GLU A 161 -7.09 -8.19 11.52
N ILE A 162 -5.92 -7.88 12.06
CA ILE A 162 -5.31 -6.56 11.94
C ILE A 162 -4.96 -6.23 10.48
N ALA A 163 -4.47 -7.20 9.72
CA ALA A 163 -4.23 -7.01 8.29
C ALA A 163 -5.54 -6.73 7.52
N ARG A 164 -6.66 -7.36 7.91
CA ARG A 164 -8.00 -7.00 7.41
C ARG A 164 -8.35 -5.55 7.73
N VAL A 165 -8.10 -5.10 8.96
CA VAL A 165 -8.32 -3.69 9.35
C VAL A 165 -7.45 -2.75 8.51
N ILE A 166 -6.19 -3.06 8.29
CA ILE A 166 -5.30 -2.25 7.46
C ILE A 166 -5.82 -2.17 6.02
N ARG A 167 -6.20 -3.30 5.43
CA ARG A 167 -6.68 -3.34 4.03
C ARG A 167 -7.97 -2.56 3.85
N LEU A 168 -8.97 -2.78 4.71
CA LEU A 168 -10.30 -2.19 4.55
C LEU A 168 -10.40 -0.80 5.17
N GLY A 169 -9.71 -0.55 6.29
CA GLY A 169 -9.78 0.71 7.01
C GLY A 169 -8.78 1.76 6.54
N PHE A 170 -7.64 1.35 5.95
CA PHE A 170 -6.58 2.28 5.56
C PHE A 170 -6.25 2.26 4.06
N LEU A 171 -6.04 1.08 3.46
CA LEU A 171 -5.61 0.98 2.06
C LEU A 171 -6.77 1.15 1.07
N GLN A 172 -7.95 0.64 1.40
CA GLN A 172 -9.13 0.81 0.55
C GLN A 172 -9.69 2.22 0.70
N GLN A 173 -9.89 2.90 -0.42
CA GLN A 173 -10.46 4.25 -0.48
C GLN A 173 -11.75 4.26 -1.30
N ASN A 174 -12.67 5.15 -0.91
CA ASN A 174 -13.89 5.42 -1.64
C ASN A 174 -13.79 6.79 -2.31
N ALA A 175 -13.60 6.81 -3.62
CA ALA A 175 -13.47 8.04 -4.41
C ALA A 175 -14.74 8.92 -4.41
N PHE A 176 -15.87 8.41 -3.97
CA PHE A 176 -17.14 9.16 -3.91
C PHE A 176 -17.47 9.71 -2.52
N HIS A 177 -16.65 9.39 -1.51
CA HIS A 177 -16.85 9.90 -0.16
C HIS A 177 -15.97 11.15 0.07
N PRO A 178 -16.53 12.28 0.51
CA PRO A 178 -15.79 13.56 0.60
C PRO A 178 -14.56 13.47 1.51
N ASP A 179 -14.64 12.73 2.61
CA ASP A 179 -13.55 12.62 3.59
C ASP A 179 -12.57 11.47 3.33
N ASP A 180 -12.81 10.65 2.27
CA ASP A 180 -11.96 9.53 1.88
C ASP A 180 -11.35 9.69 0.48
N THR A 181 -11.91 10.57 -0.36
CA THR A 181 -11.38 10.89 -1.70
C THR A 181 -10.00 11.52 -1.62
N CYS A 182 -9.81 12.45 -0.67
CA CYS A 182 -8.55 13.15 -0.45
C CYS A 182 -8.28 13.22 1.06
N VAL A 183 -7.38 12.37 1.53
CA VAL A 183 -7.05 12.25 2.96
C VAL A 183 -5.75 13.00 3.26
N SER A 184 -5.77 13.90 4.25
CA SER A 184 -4.58 14.63 4.68
C SER A 184 -3.51 13.70 5.27
N MET A 185 -2.24 14.10 5.18
CA MET A 185 -1.13 13.32 5.75
C MET A 185 -1.26 13.15 7.27
N GLU A 186 -1.78 14.16 7.95
CA GLU A 186 -2.07 14.11 9.38
C GLU A 186 -3.12 13.03 9.71
N LYS A 187 -4.24 13.01 8.98
CA LYS A 187 -5.29 11.98 9.16
C LYS A 187 -4.73 10.58 8.85
N GLN A 188 -3.93 10.43 7.79
CA GLN A 188 -3.28 9.15 7.48
C GLN A 188 -2.40 8.67 8.63
N PHE A 189 -1.61 9.56 9.23
CA PHE A 189 -0.77 9.24 10.38
C PHE A 189 -1.62 8.81 11.58
N LEU A 190 -2.68 9.54 11.91
CA LEU A 190 -3.58 9.21 13.04
C LEU A 190 -4.33 7.89 12.82
N MET A 191 -4.69 7.56 11.58
CA MET A 191 -5.25 6.25 11.23
C MET A 191 -4.25 5.13 11.48
N MET A 192 -2.99 5.29 11.06
CA MET A 192 -1.93 4.32 11.31
C MET A 192 -1.67 4.16 12.82
N ASP A 193 -1.63 5.25 13.58
CA ASP A 193 -1.46 5.24 15.04
C ASP A 193 -2.58 4.46 15.72
N THR A 194 -3.83 4.73 15.36
CA THR A 194 -5.00 4.04 15.94
C THR A 194 -5.00 2.53 15.64
N ILE A 195 -4.64 2.13 14.41
CA ILE A 195 -4.55 0.71 14.05
C ILE A 195 -3.43 0.02 14.84
N LEU A 196 -2.26 0.64 14.95
CA LEU A 196 -1.14 0.09 15.71
C LEU A 196 -1.42 0.06 17.21
N TYR A 197 -2.18 1.04 17.73
CA TYR A 197 -2.64 1.06 19.11
C TYR A 197 -3.59 -0.09 19.39
N LEU A 198 -4.60 -0.31 18.52
CA LEU A 198 -5.49 -1.47 18.60
C LEU A 198 -4.70 -2.79 18.58
N TYR A 199 -3.74 -2.92 17.66
CA TYR A 199 -2.91 -4.12 17.58
C TYR A 199 -2.13 -4.38 18.87
N LYS A 200 -1.54 -3.32 19.46
CA LYS A 200 -0.80 -3.43 20.72
C LYS A 200 -1.69 -3.95 21.86
N GLN A 201 -2.88 -3.37 22.04
CA GLN A 201 -3.81 -3.76 23.11
C GLN A 201 -4.34 -5.19 22.88
N ALA A 202 -4.78 -5.50 21.66
CA ALA A 202 -5.27 -6.84 21.34
C ALA A 202 -4.18 -7.91 21.49
N ARG A 203 -2.93 -7.61 21.11
CA ARG A 203 -1.80 -8.52 21.32
C ARG A 203 -1.53 -8.80 22.79
N THR A 204 -1.64 -7.80 23.64
CA THR A 204 -1.49 -7.98 25.09
C THR A 204 -2.55 -8.94 25.62
N LEU A 205 -3.82 -8.78 25.22
CA LEU A 205 -4.91 -9.67 25.62
C LEU A 205 -4.67 -11.11 25.17
N VAL A 206 -4.28 -11.32 23.90
CA VAL A 206 -3.96 -12.65 23.38
C VAL A 206 -2.78 -13.27 24.14
N THR A 207 -1.75 -12.50 24.49
CA THR A 207 -0.61 -12.99 25.27
C THR A 207 -1.03 -13.39 26.70
N MET A 208 -2.06 -12.75 27.26
CA MET A 208 -2.67 -13.10 28.55
C MET A 208 -3.55 -14.35 28.47
N GLY A 209 -3.78 -14.90 27.27
CA GLY A 209 -4.56 -16.13 27.06
C GLY A 209 -6.03 -15.89 26.66
N HIS A 210 -6.45 -14.65 26.39
CA HIS A 210 -7.79 -14.40 25.90
C HIS A 210 -7.92 -14.83 24.43
N PRO A 211 -8.91 -15.70 24.09
CA PRO A 211 -9.04 -16.21 22.73
C PRO A 211 -9.52 -15.13 21.76
N MET A 212 -9.09 -15.24 20.51
CA MET A 212 -9.44 -14.28 19.44
C MET A 212 -10.93 -14.17 19.18
N SER A 213 -11.71 -15.23 19.47
CA SER A 213 -13.17 -15.22 19.37
C SER A 213 -13.83 -14.18 20.30
N VAL A 214 -13.32 -14.03 21.52
CA VAL A 214 -13.81 -13.02 22.47
C VAL A 214 -13.49 -11.61 21.97
N LEU A 215 -12.27 -11.39 21.47
CA LEU A 215 -11.89 -10.08 20.93
C LEU A 215 -12.77 -9.67 19.75
N LYS A 216 -13.13 -10.60 18.87
CA LYS A 216 -14.02 -10.34 17.72
C LYS A 216 -15.45 -10.02 18.11
N SER A 217 -15.97 -10.60 19.19
CA SER A 217 -17.36 -10.37 19.61
C SER A 217 -17.65 -8.92 20.03
N GLU A 218 -16.64 -8.15 20.36
CA GLU A 218 -16.77 -6.74 20.78
C GLU A 218 -16.84 -5.73 19.60
N ASN A 219 -16.74 -6.18 18.35
CA ASN A 219 -16.83 -5.36 17.12
C ASN A 219 -15.84 -4.19 17.03
N ILE A 220 -14.80 -4.13 17.86
CA ILE A 220 -13.84 -3.00 17.87
C ILE A 220 -13.07 -2.91 16.55
N PHE A 221 -12.75 -4.04 15.91
CA PHE A 221 -12.06 -4.09 14.63
C PHE A 221 -12.88 -3.42 13.52
N ASP A 222 -14.17 -3.72 13.41
CA ASP A 222 -15.06 -3.13 12.41
C ASP A 222 -15.29 -1.64 12.69
N ARG A 223 -15.33 -1.23 13.95
CA ARG A 223 -15.40 0.17 14.33
C ARG A 223 -14.15 0.93 13.88
N VAL A 224 -12.96 0.36 14.02
CA VAL A 224 -11.73 1.00 13.53
C VAL A 224 -11.67 1.02 12.00
N ILE A 225 -12.26 0.03 11.29
CA ILE A 225 -12.38 0.08 9.82
C ILE A 225 -13.23 1.29 9.38
N ALA A 226 -14.28 1.65 10.12
CA ALA A 226 -15.17 2.77 9.79
C ALA A 226 -14.53 4.15 10.01
N ILE A 227 -13.40 4.24 10.71
CA ILE A 227 -12.74 5.50 11.10
C ILE A 227 -12.49 6.45 9.92
N LYS A 228 -12.21 5.92 8.73
CA LYS A 228 -11.97 6.71 7.51
C LYS A 228 -13.19 7.52 7.08
N TYR A 229 -14.40 7.04 7.39
CA TYR A 229 -15.68 7.70 7.11
C TYR A 229 -16.18 8.53 8.28
N ASP A 230 -16.03 8.01 9.50
CA ASP A 230 -16.59 8.59 10.70
C ASP A 230 -15.84 9.85 11.18
N VAL A 231 -14.55 9.93 10.85
CA VAL A 231 -13.72 11.08 11.20
C VAL A 231 -13.52 11.99 10.00
N PRO A 232 -14.16 13.18 9.98
CA PRO A 232 -13.94 14.17 8.93
C PRO A 232 -12.50 14.67 8.89
N ASN A 233 -12.01 15.07 7.71
CA ASN A 233 -10.64 15.56 7.51
C ASN A 233 -10.29 16.80 8.36
N ASN A 234 -11.31 17.58 8.74
CA ASN A 234 -11.16 18.81 9.53
C ASN A 234 -11.34 18.62 11.05
N ARG A 235 -11.51 17.37 11.53
CA ARG A 235 -11.72 17.08 12.95
C ARG A 235 -10.80 15.96 13.46
N PRO A 236 -9.49 16.16 13.41
CA PRO A 236 -8.53 15.13 13.85
C PRO A 236 -8.64 14.81 15.35
N GLU A 237 -9.20 15.72 16.17
CA GLU A 237 -9.44 15.49 17.59
C GLU A 237 -10.37 14.30 17.89
N MET A 238 -11.20 13.88 16.93
CA MET A 238 -12.09 12.73 17.08
C MET A 238 -11.33 11.41 17.21
N PHE A 239 -10.09 11.31 16.74
CA PHE A 239 -9.26 10.12 16.93
C PHE A 239 -9.03 9.78 18.41
N ALA A 240 -9.00 10.78 19.30
CA ALA A 240 -8.91 10.54 20.74
C ALA A 240 -10.08 9.73 21.31
N GLN A 241 -11.26 9.79 20.67
CA GLN A 241 -12.39 8.95 21.06
C GLN A 241 -12.13 7.48 20.74
N TYR A 242 -11.55 7.20 19.57
CA TYR A 242 -11.21 5.82 19.20
C TYR A 242 -10.16 5.20 20.13
N HIS A 243 -9.19 5.98 20.59
CA HIS A 243 -8.24 5.50 21.60
C HIS A 243 -8.95 5.15 22.92
N ARG A 244 -9.88 6.00 23.40
CA ARG A 244 -10.70 5.70 24.58
C ARG A 244 -11.58 4.46 24.41
N ASP A 245 -12.15 4.26 23.22
CA ASP A 245 -12.96 3.09 22.92
C ASP A 245 -12.11 1.80 22.90
N ILE A 246 -10.88 1.87 22.40
CA ILE A 246 -9.91 0.77 22.46
C ILE A 246 -9.50 0.46 23.91
N ASP A 247 -9.31 1.49 24.73
CA ASP A 247 -9.01 1.29 26.17
C ASP A 247 -10.21 0.68 26.90
N ALA A 248 -11.42 1.16 26.63
CA ALA A 248 -12.65 0.58 27.19
C ALA A 248 -12.83 -0.88 26.78
N PHE A 249 -12.58 -1.19 25.50
CA PHE A 249 -12.55 -2.57 25.00
C PHE A 249 -11.57 -3.43 25.77
N TYR A 250 -10.33 -2.94 25.97
CA TYR A 250 -9.28 -3.64 26.68
C TYR A 250 -9.72 -3.96 28.13
N GLN A 251 -10.27 -3.00 28.84
CA GLN A 251 -10.75 -3.17 30.22
C GLN A 251 -11.94 -4.14 30.28
N HIS A 252 -12.90 -4.01 29.37
CA HIS A 252 -14.07 -4.87 29.32
C HIS A 252 -13.70 -6.35 29.12
N VAL A 253 -12.74 -6.65 28.24
CA VAL A 253 -12.28 -8.03 28.02
C VAL A 253 -11.56 -8.58 29.24
N LEU A 254 -10.81 -7.76 30.00
CA LEU A 254 -10.17 -8.18 31.24
C LEU A 254 -11.21 -8.51 32.32
N GLU A 255 -12.24 -7.66 32.50
CA GLU A 255 -13.28 -7.85 33.51
C GLU A 255 -14.17 -9.08 33.22
N LYS A 256 -14.44 -9.38 31.95
CA LYS A 256 -15.32 -10.48 31.53
C LYS A 256 -14.71 -11.86 31.80
N ASN A 257 -13.41 -11.95 32.00
CA ASN A 257 -12.66 -13.18 32.18
C ASN A 257 -11.84 -13.21 33.49
N ALA A 258 -12.03 -12.25 34.38
CA ALA A 258 -11.57 -12.27 35.76
C ALA A 258 -12.60 -12.97 36.66
#